data_2013449e219f69b6c1477da8b8efcdae
#
_entry.id   2013449e219f69b6c1477da8b8efcdae
#
_cell.length_a   1.000
_cell.length_b   1.000
_cell.length_c   1.000
_cell.angle_alpha   90.00
_cell.angle_beta   90.00
_cell.angle_gamma   90.00
#
_symmetry.space_group_name_H-M   'P 1'
#
loop_
_entity.id
_entity.type
_entity.pdbx_description
1 polymer ?
#
loop_
_entity_poly.entity_id
_entity_poly.type
_entity_poly.pdbx_seq_one_letter_code
_entity_poly.pdbx_strand_id
1 'polypeptide(L)'
;FWGQFIKRVTSPAFVIFTLFAVLAFYIGVNVSPTLTVQKVSIDLLQNANGESFYIYKGKEKVVKNIVPIADATLTKQNIANTIDRSTLPQTEFVKETKVINGTLKDLTFKLSLARHWGIWSLLPAIVAIALCWLTREPVTSLFSGIVVGALLLQKYDIVDQVLLTAMSSKSAAGIIILYLWLLGGLMGIWSRTGAAKAFAELMTKHFVRGPKSAKLVAWFLGVLFFQGGTMSTVLVGSTVKPIADKENVSHEELSYIVDSTASPIACLLPFNAWPAYVQAFMLVAGVPFLATESDRIWFFFASIPFSFYAIFAVLGTLLLSFDKAPFLGKQMKAAIKRSRETGHLDAPNAAPLSAKELESTNVPKGYAPHVIDFFLPLALLIGVTIGTFIFMGSPKVRWGFGAAFICGALLALGRGMKLLDLIEGIGEGLKGVVLGSIILILAITIGGLAQQTGGGIYLVELLGSSIPYYILPAILMALTVIIAFSTGTSWGTYAVAFPLALPLAWSVAMNSGIANPKVYLMICFATVLNGSVMGDQCSPISDTTILSSMCTGCDLMDHVKTQIIPASYAAGLAVVCWTVATLIIA
;
A
#
# COMPACT_ATOMS: atom_id res chain seq x y z
N PHE A 1 -14.49 -21.07 -32.45
CA PHE A 1 -15.09 -20.10 -31.51
C PHE A 1 -15.77 -20.83 -30.34
N TRP A 2 -16.70 -21.74 -30.57
CA TRP A 2 -17.44 -22.46 -29.53
C TRP A 2 -16.56 -23.33 -28.63
N GLY A 3 -15.58 -24.04 -29.16
CA GLY A 3 -14.66 -24.89 -28.38
C GLY A 3 -13.74 -24.08 -27.45
N GLN A 4 -13.30 -22.89 -27.86
CA GLN A 4 -12.54 -21.97 -27.03
C GLN A 4 -13.42 -21.29 -25.96
N PHE A 5 -14.66 -20.97 -26.31
CA PHE A 5 -15.65 -20.43 -25.38
C PHE A 5 -15.96 -21.44 -24.26
N ILE A 6 -16.26 -22.67 -24.63
CA ILE A 6 -16.52 -23.76 -23.65
C ILE A 6 -15.30 -23.96 -22.71
N LYS A 7 -14.08 -24.01 -23.25
CA LYS A 7 -12.86 -24.11 -22.42
C LYS A 7 -12.68 -22.95 -21.46
N ARG A 8 -13.10 -21.73 -21.83
CA ARG A 8 -13.03 -20.56 -20.94
C ARG A 8 -14.12 -20.60 -19.87
N VAL A 9 -15.35 -20.96 -20.21
CA VAL A 9 -16.49 -21.06 -19.27
C VAL A 9 -16.31 -22.24 -18.30
N THR A 10 -15.58 -23.28 -18.67
CA THR A 10 -15.23 -24.41 -17.80
C THR A 10 -13.90 -24.22 -17.08
N SER A 11 -13.24 -23.06 -17.20
CA SER A 11 -12.03 -22.80 -16.44
C SER A 11 -12.33 -22.82 -14.92
N PRO A 12 -11.42 -23.40 -14.09
CA PRO A 12 -11.65 -23.48 -12.64
C PRO A 12 -11.97 -22.13 -12.01
N ALA A 13 -11.33 -21.05 -12.49
CA ALA A 13 -11.55 -19.70 -11.99
C ALA A 13 -12.97 -19.19 -12.27
N PHE A 14 -13.49 -19.42 -13.48
CA PHE A 14 -14.85 -19.01 -13.85
C PHE A 14 -15.91 -19.82 -13.07
N VAL A 15 -15.70 -21.11 -12.91
CA VAL A 15 -16.61 -21.96 -12.13
C VAL A 15 -16.64 -21.51 -10.67
N ILE A 16 -15.48 -21.26 -10.06
CA ILE A 16 -15.36 -20.80 -8.68
C ILE A 16 -16.02 -19.42 -8.52
N PHE A 17 -15.75 -18.48 -9.43
CA PHE A 17 -16.40 -17.17 -9.43
C PHE A 17 -17.94 -17.30 -9.48
N THR A 18 -18.46 -18.11 -10.40
CA THR A 18 -19.90 -18.29 -10.57
C THR A 18 -20.55 -18.89 -9.31
N LEU A 19 -19.91 -19.90 -8.70
CA LEU A 19 -20.39 -20.48 -7.44
C LEU A 19 -20.46 -19.45 -6.32
N PHE A 20 -19.41 -18.65 -6.14
CA PHE A 20 -19.40 -17.60 -5.13
C PHE A 20 -20.36 -16.44 -5.43
N ALA A 21 -20.57 -16.09 -6.69
CA ALA A 21 -21.54 -15.07 -7.08
C ALA A 21 -22.97 -15.52 -6.78
N VAL A 22 -23.32 -16.78 -7.13
CA VAL A 22 -24.63 -17.38 -6.81
C VAL A 22 -24.83 -17.47 -5.29
N LEU A 23 -23.79 -17.90 -4.56
CA LEU A 23 -23.82 -17.99 -3.10
C LEU A 23 -24.04 -16.59 -2.48
N ALA A 24 -23.32 -15.57 -2.94
CA ALA A 24 -23.45 -14.22 -2.44
C ALA A 24 -24.83 -13.62 -2.70
N PHE A 25 -25.39 -13.87 -3.89
CA PHE A 25 -26.75 -13.47 -4.23
C PHE A 25 -27.77 -14.18 -3.30
N TYR A 26 -27.65 -15.50 -3.13
CA TYR A 26 -28.52 -16.27 -2.25
C TYR A 26 -28.48 -15.73 -0.81
N ILE A 27 -27.27 -15.49 -0.28
CA ILE A 27 -27.09 -14.97 1.08
C ILE A 27 -27.68 -13.56 1.20
N GLY A 28 -27.38 -12.68 0.23
CA GLY A 28 -27.89 -11.31 0.22
C GLY A 28 -29.42 -11.24 0.28
N VAL A 29 -30.11 -12.15 -0.41
CA VAL A 29 -31.59 -12.19 -0.45
C VAL A 29 -32.19 -12.89 0.76
N ASN A 30 -31.61 -14.00 1.21
CA ASN A 30 -32.29 -14.90 2.17
C ASN A 30 -31.71 -14.81 3.59
N VAL A 31 -30.53 -14.25 3.81
CA VAL A 31 -29.91 -14.17 5.13
C VAL A 31 -29.94 -12.73 5.65
N SER A 32 -30.70 -12.53 6.72
CA SER A 32 -30.74 -11.23 7.40
C SER A 32 -29.40 -10.93 8.08
N PRO A 33 -28.86 -9.70 7.96
CA PRO A 33 -27.63 -9.33 8.64
C PRO A 33 -27.81 -9.32 10.17
N THR A 34 -26.79 -9.74 10.88
CA THR A 34 -26.70 -9.60 12.32
C THR A 34 -26.43 -8.13 12.65
N LEU A 35 -27.23 -7.59 13.56
CA LEU A 35 -27.02 -6.25 14.11
C LEU A 35 -26.09 -6.32 15.31
N THR A 36 -25.12 -5.45 15.34
CA THR A 36 -24.18 -5.28 16.46
C THR A 36 -23.95 -3.81 16.74
N VAL A 37 -23.38 -3.50 17.89
CA VAL A 37 -23.04 -2.12 18.27
C VAL A 37 -21.54 -1.92 18.18
N GLN A 38 -21.14 -0.93 17.41
CA GLN A 38 -19.80 -0.40 17.51
C GLN A 38 -19.76 0.67 18.59
N LYS A 39 -18.91 0.46 19.59
CA LYS A 39 -18.60 1.42 20.66
C LYS A 39 -17.28 2.09 20.34
N VAL A 40 -17.33 3.40 20.17
CA VAL A 40 -16.21 4.19 19.71
C VAL A 40 -15.96 5.34 20.66
N SER A 41 -14.76 5.46 21.21
CA SER A 41 -14.37 6.62 22.01
C SER A 41 -14.29 7.86 21.12
N ILE A 42 -14.86 8.96 21.59
CA ILE A 42 -14.79 10.28 20.93
C ILE A 42 -14.28 11.32 21.90
N ASP A 43 -13.38 12.17 21.42
CA ASP A 43 -12.97 13.38 22.14
C ASP A 43 -13.95 14.51 21.82
N LEU A 44 -14.63 14.98 22.84
CA LEU A 44 -15.54 16.11 22.72
C LEU A 44 -14.77 17.43 22.83
N LEU A 45 -15.01 18.30 21.88
CA LEU A 45 -14.56 19.68 21.86
C LEU A 45 -15.77 20.59 22.11
N GLN A 46 -15.54 21.78 22.62
CA GLN A 46 -16.60 22.79 22.74
C GLN A 46 -16.37 23.91 21.73
N ASN A 47 -17.44 24.30 21.01
CA ASN A 47 -17.40 25.44 20.12
C ASN A 47 -17.57 26.74 20.91
N ALA A 48 -17.46 27.90 20.24
CA ALA A 48 -17.61 29.23 20.84
C ALA A 48 -19.01 29.44 21.46
N ASN A 49 -20.01 28.66 21.09
CA ASN A 49 -21.37 28.71 21.59
C ASN A 49 -21.61 27.75 22.77
N GLY A 50 -20.56 27.06 23.26
CA GLY A 50 -20.68 26.06 24.34
C GLY A 50 -21.27 24.73 23.94
N GLU A 51 -21.50 24.47 22.64
CA GLU A 51 -22.01 23.18 22.17
C GLU A 51 -20.86 22.17 22.05
N SER A 52 -21.12 20.94 22.52
CA SER A 52 -20.17 19.83 22.36
C SER A 52 -20.20 19.30 20.93
N PHE A 53 -19.04 19.16 20.31
CA PHE A 53 -18.89 18.56 18.99
C PHE A 53 -17.68 17.65 18.91
N TYR A 54 -17.65 16.79 17.91
CA TYR A 54 -16.48 16.00 17.54
C TYR A 54 -16.20 16.13 16.04
N ILE A 55 -14.94 15.95 15.63
CA ILE A 55 -14.54 16.02 14.23
C ILE A 55 -14.68 14.63 13.59
N TYR A 56 -15.47 14.57 12.53
CA TYR A 56 -15.61 13.36 11.73
C TYR A 56 -15.45 13.67 10.24
N LYS A 57 -14.47 13.03 9.58
CA LYS A 57 -14.10 13.28 8.16
C LYS A 57 -13.87 14.77 7.86
N GLY A 58 -13.25 15.49 8.79
CA GLY A 58 -12.95 16.92 8.65
C GLY A 58 -14.15 17.86 8.79
N LYS A 59 -15.30 17.37 9.28
CA LYS A 59 -16.49 18.19 9.56
C LYS A 59 -16.83 18.10 11.04
N GLU A 60 -17.22 19.23 11.61
CA GLU A 60 -17.77 19.30 12.95
C GLU A 60 -19.13 18.61 13.00
N LYS A 61 -19.31 17.72 13.97
CA LYS A 61 -20.56 17.03 14.25
C LYS A 61 -21.00 17.37 15.67
N VAL A 62 -22.03 18.20 15.78
CA VAL A 62 -22.60 18.59 17.08
C VAL A 62 -23.23 17.37 17.75
N VAL A 63 -22.97 17.20 19.05
CA VAL A 63 -23.53 16.14 19.89
C VAL A 63 -24.61 16.76 20.76
N LYS A 64 -25.86 16.39 20.51
CA LYS A 64 -27.00 17.01 21.19
C LYS A 64 -27.42 16.32 22.50
N ASN A 65 -27.30 15.01 22.59
CA ASN A 65 -27.70 14.26 23.78
C ASN A 65 -26.63 13.24 24.15
N ILE A 66 -26.14 13.28 25.37
CA ILE A 66 -25.21 12.29 25.92
C ILE A 66 -25.92 11.65 27.11
N VAL A 67 -26.16 10.34 27.00
CA VAL A 67 -26.81 9.58 28.07
C VAL A 67 -25.81 8.71 28.82
N PRO A 68 -26.04 8.36 30.10
CA PRO A 68 -25.24 7.35 30.76
C PRO A 68 -25.30 6.02 29.99
N ILE A 69 -24.21 5.26 29.96
CA ILE A 69 -24.17 4.00 29.19
C ILE A 69 -25.22 2.98 29.66
N ALA A 70 -25.62 3.04 30.93
CA ALA A 70 -26.65 2.19 31.49
C ALA A 70 -28.04 2.44 30.90
N ASP A 71 -28.31 3.68 30.48
CA ASP A 71 -29.61 4.13 29.93
C ASP A 71 -29.63 4.06 28.41
N ALA A 72 -28.54 3.64 27.78
CA ALA A 72 -28.42 3.63 26.32
C ALA A 72 -29.34 2.58 25.67
N THR A 73 -30.01 3.01 24.59
CA THR A 73 -30.83 2.12 23.75
C THR A 73 -29.96 1.16 22.95
N LEU A 74 -28.81 1.63 22.45
CA LEU A 74 -27.86 0.83 21.68
C LEU A 74 -26.89 0.07 22.61
N THR A 75 -27.41 -0.87 23.40
CA THR A 75 -26.59 -1.88 24.10
C THR A 75 -26.85 -3.26 23.50
N LYS A 76 -25.89 -4.19 23.62
CA LYS A 76 -26.07 -5.56 23.10
C LYS A 76 -27.36 -6.19 23.64
N GLN A 77 -27.65 -5.98 24.92
CA GLN A 77 -28.83 -6.55 25.59
C GLN A 77 -30.13 -5.92 25.11
N ASN A 78 -30.17 -4.60 24.96
CA ASN A 78 -31.37 -3.89 24.51
C ASN A 78 -31.71 -4.19 23.04
N ILE A 79 -30.68 -4.29 22.16
CA ILE A 79 -30.89 -4.69 20.77
C ILE A 79 -31.43 -6.12 20.66
N ALA A 80 -30.90 -7.05 21.47
CA ALA A 80 -31.40 -8.44 21.47
C ALA A 80 -32.87 -8.55 21.90
N ASN A 81 -33.32 -7.64 22.77
CA ASN A 81 -34.68 -7.61 23.31
C ASN A 81 -35.66 -6.79 22.45
N THR A 82 -35.15 -6.01 21.47
CA THR A 82 -36.03 -5.17 20.65
C THR A 82 -36.69 -5.96 19.53
N ILE A 83 -38.01 -6.00 19.55
CA ILE A 83 -38.84 -6.74 18.57
C ILE A 83 -38.86 -5.99 17.24
N ASP A 84 -39.08 -4.67 17.26
CA ASP A 84 -39.07 -3.84 16.06
C ASP A 84 -37.71 -3.12 15.90
N ARG A 85 -36.85 -3.68 15.06
CA ARG A 85 -35.50 -3.15 14.80
C ARG A 85 -35.49 -1.84 14.03
N SER A 86 -36.60 -1.45 13.43
CA SER A 86 -36.70 -0.18 12.70
C SER A 86 -36.74 1.05 13.63
N THR A 87 -37.10 0.83 14.90
CA THR A 87 -37.16 1.87 15.93
C THR A 87 -35.81 2.20 16.56
N LEU A 88 -34.80 1.36 16.32
CA LEU A 88 -33.45 1.57 16.88
C LEU A 88 -32.78 2.81 16.26
N PRO A 89 -32.18 3.69 17.10
CA PRO A 89 -31.43 4.82 16.59
C PRO A 89 -30.18 4.35 15.85
N GLN A 90 -29.80 5.03 14.76
CA GLN A 90 -28.58 4.71 14.02
C GLN A 90 -27.32 5.03 14.82
N THR A 91 -27.37 6.05 15.69
CA THR A 91 -26.25 6.48 16.54
C THR A 91 -26.78 7.03 17.85
N GLU A 92 -26.03 6.76 18.92
CA GLU A 92 -26.29 7.26 20.25
C GLU A 92 -24.96 7.66 20.91
N PHE A 93 -24.97 8.72 21.73
CA PHE A 93 -23.76 9.16 22.45
C PHE A 93 -23.93 8.84 23.92
N VAL A 94 -22.91 8.20 24.48
CA VAL A 94 -22.95 7.72 25.85
C VAL A 94 -21.72 8.15 26.64
N LYS A 95 -21.92 8.36 27.92
CA LYS A 95 -20.85 8.67 28.88
C LYS A 95 -20.64 7.46 29.79
N GLU A 96 -19.39 7.07 29.96
CA GLU A 96 -18.97 5.97 30.84
C GLU A 96 -17.82 6.44 31.72
N THR A 97 -17.97 6.29 33.03
CA THR A 97 -16.90 6.61 33.97
C THR A 97 -16.03 5.38 34.17
N LYS A 98 -14.74 5.49 33.85
CA LYS A 98 -13.76 4.41 34.05
C LYS A 98 -12.62 4.86 34.96
N VAL A 99 -12.10 3.93 35.72
CA VAL A 99 -10.87 4.16 36.50
C VAL A 99 -9.67 3.97 35.58
N ILE A 100 -8.93 5.04 35.29
CA ILE A 100 -7.70 5.01 34.50
C ILE A 100 -6.58 5.53 35.39
N ASN A 101 -5.55 4.72 35.59
CA ASN A 101 -4.41 5.04 36.46
C ASN A 101 -4.83 5.51 37.90
N GLY A 102 -5.84 4.84 38.47
CA GLY A 102 -6.34 5.15 39.81
C GLY A 102 -7.23 6.40 39.90
N THR A 103 -7.49 7.09 38.80
CA THR A 103 -8.39 8.26 38.74
C THR A 103 -9.65 7.94 37.92
N LEU A 104 -10.80 8.36 38.44
CA LEU A 104 -12.07 8.28 37.69
C LEU A 104 -12.02 9.28 36.52
N LYS A 105 -12.11 8.77 35.31
CA LYS A 105 -12.23 9.57 34.10
C LYS A 105 -13.55 9.26 33.39
N ASP A 106 -14.23 10.32 33.02
CA ASP A 106 -15.41 10.26 32.19
C ASP A 106 -15.00 10.17 30.72
N LEU A 107 -15.35 9.08 30.09
CA LEU A 107 -15.10 8.83 28.66
C LEU A 107 -16.41 8.94 27.90
N THR A 108 -16.40 9.64 26.80
CA THR A 108 -17.56 9.70 25.90
C THR A 108 -17.36 8.73 24.75
N PHE A 109 -18.43 7.98 24.46
CA PHE A 109 -18.44 7.03 23.38
C PHE A 109 -19.60 7.34 22.44
N LYS A 110 -19.36 7.13 21.16
CA LYS A 110 -20.39 7.04 20.16
C LYS A 110 -20.74 5.55 19.99
N LEU A 111 -21.99 5.21 20.22
CA LEU A 111 -22.55 3.93 19.84
C LEU A 111 -23.13 4.06 18.43
N SER A 112 -22.82 3.14 17.56
CA SER A 112 -23.36 3.11 16.19
C SER A 112 -23.90 1.73 15.90
N LEU A 113 -25.14 1.68 15.39
CA LEU A 113 -25.71 0.43 14.90
C LEU A 113 -24.94 0.00 13.66
N ALA A 114 -24.39 -1.18 13.71
CA ALA A 114 -23.62 -1.78 12.63
C ALA A 114 -24.23 -3.13 12.26
N ARG A 115 -23.93 -3.59 11.06
CA ARG A 115 -24.45 -4.87 10.54
C ARG A 115 -23.32 -5.66 9.88
N HIS A 116 -23.42 -6.98 9.98
CA HIS A 116 -22.56 -7.92 9.27
C HIS A 116 -23.33 -9.23 8.99
N TRP A 117 -22.87 -9.99 8.01
CA TRP A 117 -23.43 -11.30 7.65
C TRP A 117 -22.62 -12.47 8.21
N GLY A 118 -22.01 -12.30 9.40
CA GLY A 118 -21.10 -13.30 9.97
C GLY A 118 -19.90 -13.54 9.05
N ILE A 119 -19.50 -14.80 8.88
CA ILE A 119 -18.37 -15.18 8.02
C ILE A 119 -18.56 -14.75 6.56
N TRP A 120 -19.79 -14.60 6.09
CA TRP A 120 -20.10 -14.19 4.73
C TRP A 120 -19.70 -12.74 4.44
N SER A 121 -19.52 -11.92 5.46
CA SER A 121 -18.99 -10.57 5.33
C SER A 121 -17.57 -10.53 4.75
N LEU A 122 -16.80 -11.61 4.89
CA LEU A 122 -15.45 -11.75 4.35
C LEU A 122 -15.43 -12.24 2.89
N LEU A 123 -16.58 -12.65 2.35
CA LEU A 123 -16.70 -13.27 1.04
C LEU A 123 -16.09 -12.44 -0.10
N PRO A 124 -16.28 -11.10 -0.19
CA PRO A 124 -15.66 -10.28 -1.23
C PRO A 124 -14.13 -10.37 -1.22
N ALA A 125 -13.53 -10.30 -0.03
CA ALA A 125 -12.09 -10.39 0.14
C ALA A 125 -11.56 -11.80 -0.16
N ILE A 126 -12.24 -12.83 0.35
CA ILE A 126 -11.87 -14.23 0.11
C ILE A 126 -11.89 -14.55 -1.38
N VAL A 127 -12.92 -14.11 -2.11
CA VAL A 127 -13.06 -14.34 -3.56
C VAL A 127 -11.95 -13.63 -4.33
N ALA A 128 -11.67 -12.36 -4.00
CA ALA A 128 -10.58 -11.62 -4.65
C ALA A 128 -9.23 -12.32 -4.45
N ILE A 129 -8.92 -12.78 -3.23
CA ILE A 129 -7.68 -13.49 -2.92
C ILE A 129 -7.63 -14.85 -3.64
N ALA A 130 -8.68 -15.66 -3.52
CA ALA A 130 -8.72 -17.01 -4.10
C ALA A 130 -8.60 -16.97 -5.64
N LEU A 131 -9.31 -16.05 -6.28
CA LEU A 131 -9.23 -15.90 -7.74
C LEU A 131 -7.86 -15.36 -8.18
N CYS A 132 -7.25 -14.45 -7.40
CA CYS A 132 -5.92 -13.97 -7.70
C CYS A 132 -4.88 -15.10 -7.60
N TRP A 133 -5.01 -16.01 -6.65
CA TRP A 133 -4.18 -17.22 -6.58
C TRP A 133 -4.31 -18.12 -7.81
N LEU A 134 -5.54 -18.27 -8.31
CA LEU A 134 -5.82 -19.11 -9.46
C LEU A 134 -5.43 -18.48 -10.80
N THR A 135 -5.73 -17.20 -10.97
CA THR A 135 -5.57 -16.51 -12.26
C THR A 135 -4.24 -15.78 -12.37
N ARG A 136 -3.61 -15.44 -11.23
CA ARG A 136 -2.43 -14.58 -11.14
C ARG A 136 -2.66 -13.21 -11.78
N GLU A 137 -3.92 -12.74 -11.75
CA GLU A 137 -4.34 -11.51 -12.41
C GLU A 137 -5.18 -10.66 -11.42
N PRO A 138 -4.66 -9.51 -10.93
CA PRO A 138 -5.30 -8.75 -9.87
C PRO A 138 -6.57 -8.01 -10.30
N VAL A 139 -6.66 -7.53 -11.55
CA VAL A 139 -7.80 -6.70 -12.01
C VAL A 139 -9.09 -7.51 -12.01
N THR A 140 -9.09 -8.67 -12.68
CA THR A 140 -10.26 -9.55 -12.74
C THR A 140 -10.63 -10.11 -11.38
N SER A 141 -9.65 -10.36 -10.53
CA SER A 141 -9.85 -10.89 -9.18
C SER A 141 -10.50 -9.86 -8.26
N LEU A 142 -10.00 -8.62 -8.25
CA LEU A 142 -10.61 -7.51 -7.51
C LEU A 142 -12.02 -7.22 -8.02
N PHE A 143 -12.22 -7.18 -9.34
CA PHE A 143 -13.53 -6.97 -9.93
C PHE A 143 -14.52 -8.09 -9.56
N SER A 144 -14.07 -9.34 -9.54
CA SER A 144 -14.88 -10.48 -9.08
C SER A 144 -15.30 -10.34 -7.62
N GLY A 145 -14.37 -9.92 -6.74
CA GLY A 145 -14.68 -9.61 -5.36
C GLY A 145 -15.70 -8.47 -5.21
N ILE A 146 -15.61 -7.45 -6.08
CA ILE A 146 -16.59 -6.34 -6.13
C ILE A 146 -17.97 -6.86 -6.52
N VAL A 147 -18.07 -7.69 -7.56
CA VAL A 147 -19.35 -8.29 -7.98
C VAL A 147 -19.99 -9.09 -6.84
N VAL A 148 -19.21 -9.93 -6.19
CA VAL A 148 -19.66 -10.75 -5.05
C VAL A 148 -20.11 -9.86 -3.88
N GLY A 149 -19.38 -8.82 -3.55
CA GLY A 149 -19.74 -7.85 -2.51
C GLY A 149 -21.00 -7.05 -2.85
N ALA A 150 -21.16 -6.68 -4.10
CA ALA A 150 -22.33 -5.98 -4.61
C ALA A 150 -23.60 -6.87 -4.52
N LEU A 151 -23.49 -8.13 -4.93
CA LEU A 151 -24.58 -9.12 -4.84
C LEU A 151 -25.01 -9.38 -3.39
N LEU A 152 -24.04 -9.52 -2.48
CA LEU A 152 -24.29 -9.67 -1.05
C LEU A 152 -25.05 -8.47 -0.46
N LEU A 153 -24.77 -7.27 -0.94
CA LEU A 153 -25.41 -6.02 -0.53
C LEU A 153 -26.68 -5.69 -1.33
N GLN A 154 -27.10 -6.55 -2.25
CA GLN A 154 -28.23 -6.35 -3.16
C GLN A 154 -28.09 -5.09 -4.04
N LYS A 155 -26.86 -4.76 -4.41
CA LYS A 155 -26.52 -3.65 -5.31
C LYS A 155 -26.28 -4.20 -6.72
N TYR A 156 -27.32 -4.23 -7.52
CA TYR A 156 -27.27 -4.87 -8.84
C TYR A 156 -26.73 -3.96 -9.94
N ASP A 157 -26.79 -2.66 -9.74
CA ASP A 157 -26.14 -1.67 -10.59
C ASP A 157 -24.71 -1.44 -10.10
N ILE A 158 -23.77 -2.17 -10.72
CA ILE A 158 -22.35 -2.11 -10.34
C ILE A 158 -21.75 -0.75 -10.71
N VAL A 159 -22.22 -0.11 -11.78
CA VAL A 159 -21.66 1.17 -12.25
C VAL A 159 -22.07 2.30 -11.30
N ASP A 160 -23.35 2.57 -11.16
CA ASP A 160 -23.82 3.74 -10.41
C ASP A 160 -23.82 3.52 -8.90
N GLN A 161 -24.31 2.34 -8.43
CA GLN A 161 -24.43 2.07 -7.00
C GLN A 161 -23.11 1.69 -6.34
N VAL A 162 -22.11 1.22 -7.10
CA VAL A 162 -20.86 0.70 -6.54
C VAL A 162 -19.67 1.51 -7.01
N LEU A 163 -19.32 1.49 -8.31
CA LEU A 163 -18.12 2.15 -8.83
C LEU A 163 -18.20 3.68 -8.70
N LEU A 164 -19.27 4.28 -9.22
CA LEU A 164 -19.45 5.73 -9.18
C LEU A 164 -19.53 6.25 -7.75
N THR A 165 -20.24 5.52 -6.88
CA THR A 165 -20.31 5.85 -5.44
C THR A 165 -18.93 5.81 -4.77
N ALA A 166 -18.10 4.82 -5.08
CA ALA A 166 -16.74 4.72 -4.54
C ALA A 166 -15.84 5.86 -5.05
N MET A 167 -15.95 6.20 -6.34
CA MET A 167 -15.14 7.23 -7.00
C MET A 167 -15.58 8.66 -6.68
N SER A 168 -16.83 8.90 -6.29
CA SER A 168 -17.36 10.24 -6.00
C SER A 168 -16.78 10.86 -4.71
N SER A 169 -15.99 10.09 -3.95
CA SER A 169 -15.32 10.64 -2.77
C SER A 169 -14.16 11.56 -3.17
N LYS A 170 -14.04 12.70 -2.47
CA LYS A 170 -12.93 13.65 -2.65
C LYS A 170 -11.55 12.97 -2.51
N SER A 171 -11.47 11.95 -1.67
CA SER A 171 -10.25 11.17 -1.45
C SER A 171 -9.89 10.36 -2.70
N ALA A 172 -10.84 9.62 -3.26
CA ALA A 172 -10.63 8.80 -4.46
C ALA A 172 -10.25 9.66 -5.67
N ALA A 173 -11.00 10.74 -5.91
CA ALA A 173 -10.68 11.69 -6.99
C ALA A 173 -9.27 12.29 -6.82
N GLY A 174 -8.90 12.67 -5.59
CA GLY A 174 -7.58 13.21 -5.28
C GLY A 174 -6.44 12.22 -5.53
N ILE A 175 -6.67 10.93 -5.30
CA ILE A 175 -5.69 9.86 -5.57
C ILE A 175 -5.53 9.65 -7.07
N ILE A 176 -6.63 9.62 -7.84
CA ILE A 176 -6.57 9.47 -9.29
C ILE A 176 -5.81 10.63 -9.94
N ILE A 177 -6.10 11.87 -9.51
CA ILE A 177 -5.37 13.06 -9.99
C ILE A 177 -3.88 12.93 -9.66
N LEU A 178 -3.54 12.56 -8.42
CA LEU A 178 -2.15 12.42 -8.02
C LEU A 178 -1.43 11.33 -8.80
N TYR A 179 -2.01 10.12 -8.86
CA TYR A 179 -1.34 8.96 -9.42
C TYR A 179 -1.35 8.99 -10.96
N LEU A 180 -2.54 9.11 -11.57
CA LEU A 180 -2.64 9.07 -13.02
C LEU A 180 -2.05 10.33 -13.67
N TRP A 181 -2.48 11.52 -13.22
CA TRP A 181 -2.14 12.76 -13.92
C TRP A 181 -0.78 13.33 -13.53
N LEU A 182 -0.56 13.56 -12.23
CA LEU A 182 0.65 14.25 -11.80
C LEU A 182 1.87 13.33 -11.81
N LEU A 183 1.76 12.14 -11.22
CA LEU A 183 2.87 11.19 -11.22
C LEU A 183 3.13 10.64 -12.61
N GLY A 184 2.10 10.13 -13.31
CA GLY A 184 2.26 9.61 -14.66
C GLY A 184 2.81 10.66 -15.62
N GLY A 185 2.28 11.88 -15.57
CA GLY A 185 2.77 12.99 -16.39
C GLY A 185 4.21 13.38 -16.08
N LEU A 186 4.61 13.47 -14.80
CA LEU A 186 5.97 13.75 -14.39
C LEU A 186 6.95 12.66 -14.85
N MET A 187 6.56 11.39 -14.73
CA MET A 187 7.33 10.25 -15.24
C MET A 187 7.53 10.36 -16.75
N GLY A 188 6.47 10.72 -17.47
CA GLY A 188 6.53 10.94 -18.91
C GLY A 188 7.49 12.08 -19.31
N ILE A 189 7.48 13.19 -18.57
CA ILE A 189 8.43 14.29 -18.76
C ILE A 189 9.88 13.82 -18.55
N TRP A 190 10.16 13.12 -17.43
CA TRP A 190 11.50 12.61 -17.12
C TRP A 190 12.00 11.59 -18.15
N SER A 191 11.13 10.74 -18.64
CA SER A 191 11.44 9.80 -19.72
C SER A 191 11.73 10.53 -21.03
N ARG A 192 10.88 11.46 -21.44
CA ARG A 192 11.00 12.19 -22.72
C ARG A 192 12.20 13.15 -22.75
N THR A 193 12.54 13.76 -21.62
CA THR A 193 13.74 14.60 -21.46
C THR A 193 15.03 13.78 -21.32
N GLY A 194 14.94 12.47 -21.03
CA GLY A 194 16.10 11.65 -20.67
C GLY A 194 16.78 12.08 -19.39
N ALA A 195 16.13 12.91 -18.58
CA ALA A 195 16.70 13.57 -17.41
C ALA A 195 17.15 12.59 -16.33
N ALA A 196 16.31 11.58 -16.03
CA ALA A 196 16.62 10.57 -15.03
C ALA A 196 17.83 9.70 -15.45
N LYS A 197 17.91 9.33 -16.74
CA LYS A 197 19.05 8.61 -17.29
C LYS A 197 20.32 9.44 -17.26
N ALA A 198 20.27 10.72 -17.66
CA ALA A 198 21.42 11.62 -17.61
C ALA A 198 21.97 11.79 -16.18
N PHE A 199 21.07 11.87 -15.19
CA PHE A 199 21.46 11.93 -13.79
C PHE A 199 22.13 10.62 -13.34
N ALA A 200 21.56 9.48 -13.65
CA ALA A 200 22.09 8.18 -13.27
C ALA A 200 23.45 7.91 -13.96
N GLU A 201 23.61 8.28 -15.23
CA GLU A 201 24.90 8.20 -15.96
C GLU A 201 25.99 9.10 -15.34
N LEU A 202 25.62 10.30 -14.91
CA LEU A 202 26.55 11.19 -14.20
C LEU A 202 27.08 10.55 -12.92
N MET A 203 26.19 9.97 -12.13
CA MET A 203 26.55 9.29 -10.88
C MET A 203 27.44 8.07 -11.15
N THR A 204 27.09 7.23 -12.11
CA THR A 204 27.87 6.03 -12.42
C THR A 204 29.28 6.38 -12.94
N LYS A 205 29.40 7.34 -13.83
CA LYS A 205 30.70 7.74 -14.41
C LYS A 205 31.71 8.25 -13.37
N HIS A 206 31.25 8.93 -12.34
CA HIS A 206 32.14 9.56 -11.36
C HIS A 206 32.45 8.71 -10.14
N PHE A 207 31.55 7.79 -9.77
CA PHE A 207 31.61 7.07 -8.49
C PHE A 207 31.94 5.59 -8.61
N VAL A 208 31.83 4.95 -9.79
CA VAL A 208 32.13 3.52 -9.94
C VAL A 208 33.59 3.25 -10.22
N ARG A 209 34.23 2.45 -9.36
CA ARG A 209 35.64 2.04 -9.45
C ARG A 209 35.86 0.58 -9.04
N GLY A 210 34.82 -0.25 -9.00
CA GLY A 210 34.88 -1.65 -8.61
C GLY A 210 33.54 -2.20 -8.20
N PRO A 211 33.42 -3.50 -7.91
CA PRO A 211 32.14 -4.14 -7.63
C PRO A 211 31.37 -3.50 -6.47
N LYS A 212 32.06 -3.13 -5.38
CA LYS A 212 31.43 -2.48 -4.22
C LYS A 212 30.82 -1.13 -4.56
N SER A 213 31.57 -0.29 -5.28
CA SER A 213 31.09 1.03 -5.69
C SER A 213 29.98 0.96 -6.72
N ALA A 214 29.98 -0.04 -7.62
CA ALA A 214 28.88 -0.29 -8.54
C ALA A 214 27.58 -0.61 -7.78
N LYS A 215 27.65 -1.52 -6.81
CA LYS A 215 26.55 -1.88 -5.94
C LYS A 215 26.07 -0.70 -5.08
N LEU A 216 26.99 0.08 -4.51
CA LEU A 216 26.66 1.28 -3.73
C LEU A 216 25.96 2.34 -4.58
N VAL A 217 26.38 2.54 -5.83
CA VAL A 217 25.70 3.46 -6.75
C VAL A 217 24.30 2.95 -7.08
N ALA A 218 24.11 1.65 -7.34
CA ALA A 218 22.79 1.06 -7.52
C ALA A 218 21.90 1.29 -6.30
N TRP A 219 22.41 1.02 -5.11
CA TRP A 219 21.71 1.23 -3.86
C TRP A 219 21.31 2.70 -3.64
N PHE A 220 22.28 3.61 -3.82
CA PHE A 220 22.05 5.05 -3.66
C PHE A 220 21.02 5.59 -4.65
N LEU A 221 21.09 5.18 -5.93
CA LEU A 221 20.13 5.55 -6.94
C LEU A 221 18.74 4.98 -6.62
N GLY A 222 18.65 3.73 -6.15
CA GLY A 222 17.40 3.15 -5.70
C GLY A 222 16.74 3.92 -4.55
N VAL A 223 17.54 4.35 -3.57
CA VAL A 223 17.08 5.24 -2.48
C VAL A 223 16.63 6.60 -3.01
N LEU A 224 17.34 7.16 -3.98
CA LEU A 224 17.03 8.48 -4.53
C LEU A 224 15.77 8.47 -5.40
N PHE A 225 15.54 7.38 -6.15
CA PHE A 225 14.36 7.20 -7.00
C PHE A 225 13.15 6.60 -6.24
N PHE A 226 12.92 7.00 -5.01
CA PHE A 226 11.88 6.51 -4.09
C PHE A 226 10.42 6.74 -4.54
N GLN A 227 10.19 7.23 -5.75
CA GLN A 227 8.86 7.64 -6.23
C GLN A 227 7.88 6.49 -6.48
N GLY A 228 8.38 5.28 -6.63
CA GLY A 228 7.55 4.10 -6.83
C GLY A 228 8.35 2.91 -7.35
N GLY A 229 7.91 1.70 -7.01
CA GLY A 229 8.63 0.46 -7.28
C GLY A 229 9.04 0.30 -8.73
N THR A 230 8.10 0.36 -9.66
CA THR A 230 8.32 0.08 -11.09
C THR A 230 9.29 1.05 -11.77
N MET A 231 9.15 2.36 -11.50
CA MET A 231 10.03 3.36 -12.11
C MET A 231 11.45 3.26 -11.60
N SER A 232 11.63 3.10 -10.28
CA SER A 232 12.94 2.94 -9.68
C SER A 232 13.67 1.72 -10.25
N THR A 233 12.99 0.58 -10.35
CA THR A 233 13.57 -0.66 -10.90
C THR A 233 14.08 -0.50 -12.32
N VAL A 234 13.28 0.13 -13.19
CA VAL A 234 13.66 0.35 -14.61
C VAL A 234 14.84 1.30 -14.72
N LEU A 235 14.78 2.45 -14.07
CA LEU A 235 15.84 3.47 -14.18
C LEU A 235 17.16 2.99 -13.59
N VAL A 236 17.14 2.44 -12.39
CA VAL A 236 18.36 2.00 -11.71
C VAL A 236 18.93 0.77 -12.40
N GLY A 237 18.09 -0.24 -12.66
CA GLY A 237 18.50 -1.49 -13.29
C GLY A 237 19.17 -1.23 -14.64
N SER A 238 18.50 -0.58 -15.56
CA SER A 238 19.01 -0.32 -16.92
C SER A 238 20.24 0.57 -16.96
N THR A 239 20.36 1.53 -16.04
CA THR A 239 21.48 2.47 -16.04
C THR A 239 22.75 1.88 -15.39
N VAL A 240 22.58 1.13 -14.29
CA VAL A 240 23.73 0.59 -13.55
C VAL A 240 24.23 -0.72 -14.14
N LYS A 241 23.35 -1.51 -14.79
CA LYS A 241 23.69 -2.81 -15.37
C LYS A 241 24.98 -2.80 -16.21
N PRO A 242 25.15 -1.95 -17.24
CA PRO A 242 26.32 -2.01 -18.10
C PRO A 242 27.67 -1.81 -17.37
N ILE A 243 27.62 -1.10 -16.25
CA ILE A 243 28.79 -0.82 -15.42
C ILE A 243 29.00 -1.93 -14.39
N ALA A 244 27.92 -2.42 -13.78
CA ALA A 244 27.95 -3.55 -12.88
C ALA A 244 28.50 -4.82 -13.58
N ASP A 245 28.11 -5.03 -14.85
CA ASP A 245 28.62 -6.11 -15.69
C ASP A 245 30.16 -6.04 -15.87
N LYS A 246 30.69 -4.85 -16.16
CA LYS A 246 32.14 -4.63 -16.28
C LYS A 246 32.91 -4.89 -14.98
N GLU A 247 32.26 -4.68 -13.86
CA GLU A 247 32.81 -4.87 -12.53
C GLU A 247 32.52 -6.26 -11.95
N ASN A 248 32.06 -7.20 -12.77
CA ASN A 248 31.74 -8.59 -12.39
C ASN A 248 30.74 -8.69 -11.21
N VAL A 249 29.76 -7.79 -11.13
CA VAL A 249 28.62 -7.92 -10.20
C VAL A 249 27.63 -8.90 -10.82
N SER A 250 27.23 -9.94 -10.10
CA SER A 250 26.25 -10.89 -10.62
C SER A 250 24.88 -10.22 -10.82
N HIS A 251 24.13 -10.67 -11.81
CA HIS A 251 22.80 -10.12 -12.08
C HIS A 251 21.86 -10.35 -10.90
N GLU A 252 22.03 -11.44 -10.15
CA GLU A 252 21.26 -11.72 -8.94
C GLU A 252 21.56 -10.71 -7.82
N GLU A 253 22.83 -10.29 -7.62
CA GLU A 253 23.18 -9.24 -6.65
C GLU A 253 22.54 -7.90 -7.05
N LEU A 254 22.68 -7.52 -8.32
CA LEU A 254 22.17 -6.25 -8.82
C LEU A 254 20.63 -6.21 -8.74
N SER A 255 19.96 -7.28 -9.17
CA SER A 255 18.50 -7.39 -9.15
C SER A 255 17.95 -7.29 -7.71
N TYR A 256 18.59 -7.97 -6.76
CA TYR A 256 18.20 -7.90 -5.35
C TYR A 256 18.38 -6.48 -4.76
N ILE A 257 19.44 -5.76 -5.10
CA ILE A 257 19.64 -4.38 -4.65
C ILE A 257 18.56 -3.48 -5.25
N VAL A 258 18.32 -3.59 -6.56
CA VAL A 258 17.34 -2.76 -7.27
C VAL A 258 15.93 -2.97 -6.73
N ASP A 259 15.51 -4.21 -6.53
CA ASP A 259 14.17 -4.55 -6.03
C ASP A 259 13.99 -4.13 -4.57
N SER A 260 14.98 -4.40 -3.71
CA SER A 260 14.90 -4.04 -2.29
C SER A 260 15.02 -2.54 -2.01
N THR A 261 15.51 -1.75 -2.95
CA THR A 261 15.51 -0.27 -2.87
C THR A 261 14.37 0.37 -3.64
N ALA A 262 13.44 -0.41 -4.18
CA ALA A 262 12.24 0.08 -4.87
C ALA A 262 11.04 0.20 -3.91
N SER A 263 10.30 -0.89 -3.69
CA SER A 263 9.11 -0.87 -2.81
C SER A 263 9.42 -0.66 -1.32
N PRO A 264 10.46 -1.28 -0.71
CA PRO A 264 10.81 -0.99 0.68
C PRO A 264 11.15 0.46 0.96
N ILE A 265 11.88 1.13 0.06
CA ILE A 265 12.24 2.54 0.27
C ILE A 265 11.03 3.47 0.21
N ALA A 266 10.00 3.11 -0.56
CA ALA A 266 8.76 3.89 -0.62
C ALA A 266 7.98 3.89 0.71
N CYS A 267 8.20 2.91 1.58
CA CYS A 267 7.67 2.90 2.96
C CYS A 267 8.45 3.84 3.89
N LEU A 268 9.72 4.10 3.60
CA LEU A 268 10.62 4.87 4.48
C LEU A 268 10.70 6.35 4.09
N LEU A 269 10.58 6.66 2.81
CA LEU A 269 10.61 8.02 2.28
C LEU A 269 9.22 8.41 1.77
N PRO A 270 8.40 9.07 2.60
CA PRO A 270 6.96 9.21 2.34
C PRO A 270 6.61 10.36 1.39
N PHE A 271 7.57 10.90 0.63
CA PHE A 271 7.37 11.97 -0.35
C PHE A 271 6.95 11.43 -1.73
N ASN A 272 6.25 10.32 -1.74
CA ASN A 272 5.75 9.62 -2.92
C ASN A 272 4.21 9.51 -2.87
N ALA A 273 3.63 8.75 -3.79
CA ALA A 273 2.18 8.60 -3.88
C ALA A 273 1.56 7.66 -2.81
N TRP A 274 2.37 6.86 -2.09
CA TRP A 274 1.89 5.84 -1.16
C TRP A 274 1.07 6.39 0.02
N PRO A 275 1.50 7.45 0.74
CA PRO A 275 0.69 8.00 1.83
C PRO A 275 -0.69 8.47 1.36
N ALA A 276 -0.77 9.09 0.18
CA ALA A 276 -2.03 9.55 -0.38
C ALA A 276 -2.95 8.39 -0.79
N TYR A 277 -2.38 7.28 -1.27
CA TYR A 277 -3.13 6.08 -1.60
C TYR A 277 -3.60 5.33 -0.37
N VAL A 278 -2.68 4.97 0.50
CA VAL A 278 -2.94 4.11 1.66
C VAL A 278 -3.93 4.75 2.62
N GLN A 279 -3.90 6.08 2.79
CA GLN A 279 -4.83 6.80 3.66
C GLN A 279 -6.31 6.54 3.33
N ALA A 280 -6.64 6.19 2.09
CA ALA A 280 -8.03 5.89 1.72
C ALA A 280 -8.60 4.64 2.42
N PHE A 281 -7.74 3.72 2.82
CA PHE A 281 -8.12 2.46 3.50
C PHE A 281 -7.98 2.54 5.02
N MET A 282 -7.41 3.61 5.56
CA MET A 282 -7.20 3.81 7.01
C MET A 282 -8.44 4.38 7.69
N LEU A 283 -9.61 3.86 7.35
CA LEU A 283 -10.88 4.32 7.89
C LEU A 283 -11.29 3.42 9.06
N VAL A 284 -10.95 3.85 10.28
CA VAL A 284 -11.46 3.23 11.51
C VAL A 284 -12.47 4.17 12.14
N ALA A 285 -13.71 3.71 12.24
CA ALA A 285 -14.79 4.56 12.75
C ALA A 285 -14.46 5.02 14.19
N GLY A 286 -14.49 6.35 14.39
CA GLY A 286 -14.34 7.02 15.67
C GLY A 286 -12.95 7.02 16.29
N VAL A 287 -11.94 6.79 15.50
CA VAL A 287 -10.56 7.06 15.90
C VAL A 287 -10.24 8.50 15.52
N PRO A 288 -10.10 9.45 16.49
CA PRO A 288 -9.96 10.88 16.20
C PRO A 288 -8.73 11.19 15.31
N PHE A 289 -7.60 10.55 15.58
CA PHE A 289 -6.35 10.74 14.85
C PHE A 289 -6.32 10.07 13.46
N LEU A 290 -7.45 9.51 12.99
CA LEU A 290 -7.66 9.02 11.63
C LEU A 290 -8.88 9.68 10.96
N ALA A 291 -9.43 10.72 11.56
CA ALA A 291 -10.70 11.33 11.13
C ALA A 291 -10.58 12.05 9.79
N THR A 292 -9.51 12.80 9.55
CA THR A 292 -9.30 13.55 8.32
C THR A 292 -8.26 12.89 7.41
N GLU A 293 -8.24 13.27 6.12
CA GLU A 293 -7.19 12.86 5.19
C GLU A 293 -5.80 13.28 5.69
N SER A 294 -5.69 14.49 6.23
CA SER A 294 -4.45 15.03 6.77
C SER A 294 -3.95 14.22 7.96
N ASP A 295 -4.86 13.83 8.88
CA ASP A 295 -4.52 13.01 10.04
C ASP A 295 -4.00 11.64 9.62
N ARG A 296 -4.63 11.01 8.62
CA ARG A 296 -4.20 9.71 8.10
C ARG A 296 -2.84 9.79 7.39
N ILE A 297 -2.59 10.85 6.63
CA ILE A 297 -1.27 11.07 6.01
C ILE A 297 -0.22 11.28 7.12
N TRP A 298 -0.52 12.09 8.12
CA TRP A 298 0.38 12.29 9.26
C TRP A 298 0.62 10.99 10.04
N PHE A 299 -0.42 10.19 10.24
CA PHE A 299 -0.31 8.87 10.88
C PHE A 299 0.62 7.94 10.10
N PHE A 300 0.55 7.94 8.77
CA PHE A 300 1.50 7.22 7.92
C PHE A 300 2.95 7.67 8.22
N PHE A 301 3.21 8.97 8.20
CA PHE A 301 4.53 9.52 8.51
C PHE A 301 5.02 9.12 9.90
N ALA A 302 4.16 9.23 10.90
CA ALA A 302 4.48 8.86 12.28
C ALA A 302 4.71 7.35 12.48
N SER A 303 4.20 6.51 11.56
CA SER A 303 4.38 5.06 11.59
C SER A 303 5.68 4.57 10.95
N ILE A 304 6.41 5.44 10.22
CA ILE A 304 7.66 5.07 9.52
C ILE A 304 8.70 4.41 10.43
N PRO A 305 8.96 4.88 11.67
CA PRO A 305 9.92 4.24 12.56
C PRO A 305 9.62 2.78 12.88
N PHE A 306 8.37 2.35 12.69
CA PHE A 306 7.95 0.96 12.87
C PHE A 306 8.00 0.13 11.59
N SER A 307 8.48 0.67 10.47
CA SER A 307 8.63 -0.05 9.20
C SER A 307 9.87 -0.95 9.20
N PHE A 308 9.95 -1.86 10.18
CA PHE A 308 11.16 -2.64 10.45
C PHE A 308 11.59 -3.53 9.29
N TYR A 309 10.66 -4.16 8.57
CA TYR A 309 11.05 -4.94 7.39
C TYR A 309 11.73 -4.08 6.34
N ALA A 310 11.13 -2.94 5.98
CA ALA A 310 11.71 -2.03 5.00
C ALA A 310 13.09 -1.51 5.44
N ILE A 311 13.25 -1.17 6.72
CA ILE A 311 14.55 -0.77 7.30
C ILE A 311 15.57 -1.90 7.12
N PHE A 312 15.24 -3.12 7.50
CA PHE A 312 16.19 -4.24 7.42
C PHE A 312 16.47 -4.69 5.99
N ALA A 313 15.48 -4.62 5.08
CA ALA A 313 15.68 -4.93 3.66
C ALA A 313 16.64 -3.93 3.01
N VAL A 314 16.43 -2.63 3.23
CA VAL A 314 17.28 -1.57 2.68
C VAL A 314 18.69 -1.60 3.29
N LEU A 315 18.80 -1.80 4.62
CA LEU A 315 20.09 -1.98 5.28
C LEU A 315 20.79 -3.28 4.87
N GLY A 316 20.04 -4.34 4.66
CA GLY A 316 20.59 -5.63 4.19
C GLY A 316 21.25 -5.51 2.83
N THR A 317 20.64 -4.78 1.89
CA THR A 317 21.24 -4.52 0.57
C THR A 317 22.41 -3.51 0.64
N LEU A 318 22.39 -2.58 1.59
CA LEU A 318 23.56 -1.73 1.86
C LEU A 318 24.75 -2.57 2.34
N LEU A 319 24.52 -3.49 3.29
CA LEU A 319 25.56 -4.42 3.76
C LEU A 319 26.07 -5.33 2.63
N LEU A 320 25.17 -5.79 1.73
CA LEU A 320 25.54 -6.53 0.54
C LEU A 320 26.45 -5.67 -0.37
N SER A 321 26.14 -4.39 -0.53
CA SER A 321 26.93 -3.49 -1.35
C SER A 321 28.36 -3.32 -0.82
N PHE A 322 28.56 -3.47 0.49
CA PHE A 322 29.90 -3.51 1.13
C PHE A 322 30.53 -4.91 1.20
N ASP A 323 29.89 -5.96 0.65
CA ASP A 323 30.27 -7.38 0.81
C ASP A 323 30.28 -7.87 2.27
N LYS A 324 29.45 -7.26 3.12
CA LYS A 324 29.38 -7.56 4.56
C LYS A 324 28.03 -8.17 4.99
N ALA A 325 27.15 -8.53 4.05
CA ALA A 325 25.85 -9.09 4.39
C ALA A 325 25.96 -10.52 4.92
N PRO A 326 25.52 -10.79 6.17
CA PRO A 326 25.68 -12.12 6.78
C PRO A 326 24.64 -13.14 6.30
N PHE A 327 23.44 -12.70 5.86
CA PHE A 327 22.27 -13.57 5.65
C PHE A 327 21.91 -13.73 4.17
N LEU A 328 22.87 -14.15 3.32
CA LEU A 328 22.66 -14.20 1.87
C LEU A 328 22.12 -15.52 1.34
N GLY A 329 22.10 -16.58 2.13
CA GLY A 329 21.77 -17.92 1.64
C GLY A 329 22.83 -18.50 0.68
N LYS A 330 22.69 -19.80 0.39
CA LYS A 330 23.67 -20.53 -0.43
C LYS A 330 23.68 -20.07 -1.89
N GLN A 331 22.51 -19.80 -2.46
CA GLN A 331 22.36 -19.44 -3.88
C GLN A 331 22.97 -18.07 -4.19
N MET A 332 22.70 -17.05 -3.39
CA MET A 332 23.29 -15.73 -3.55
C MET A 332 24.82 -15.78 -3.36
N LYS A 333 25.31 -16.52 -2.36
CA LYS A 333 26.78 -16.73 -2.18
C LYS A 333 27.42 -17.40 -3.38
N ALA A 334 26.74 -18.40 -3.97
CA ALA A 334 27.22 -19.06 -5.18
C ALA A 334 27.24 -18.13 -6.39
N ALA A 335 26.23 -17.26 -6.56
CA ALA A 335 26.18 -16.24 -7.60
C ALA A 335 27.33 -15.24 -7.48
N ILE A 336 27.56 -14.72 -6.27
CA ILE A 336 28.69 -13.82 -5.98
C ILE A 336 30.04 -14.47 -6.31
N LYS A 337 30.25 -15.69 -5.83
CA LYS A 337 31.49 -16.42 -6.08
C LYS A 337 31.72 -16.66 -7.57
N ARG A 338 30.68 -17.14 -8.27
CA ARG A 338 30.73 -17.37 -9.73
C ARG A 338 31.16 -16.11 -10.47
N SER A 339 30.47 -14.99 -10.27
CA SER A 339 30.76 -13.75 -10.99
C SER A 339 32.17 -13.20 -10.71
N ARG A 340 32.63 -13.29 -9.45
CA ARG A 340 33.98 -12.79 -9.08
C ARG A 340 35.12 -13.67 -9.58
N GLU A 341 34.94 -15.02 -9.58
CA GLU A 341 36.01 -15.96 -9.93
C GLU A 341 36.05 -16.27 -11.44
N THR A 342 34.91 -16.30 -12.11
CA THR A 342 34.83 -16.75 -13.50
C THR A 342 34.41 -15.65 -14.49
N GLY A 343 33.92 -14.52 -14.01
CA GLY A 343 33.34 -13.46 -14.85
C GLY A 343 31.95 -13.80 -15.41
N HIS A 344 31.39 -15.00 -15.13
CA HIS A 344 30.03 -15.35 -15.57
C HIS A 344 28.98 -14.72 -14.64
N LEU A 345 28.21 -13.78 -15.19
CA LEU A 345 27.25 -12.97 -14.44
C LEU A 345 25.97 -13.73 -14.11
N ASP A 346 25.59 -14.70 -14.95
CA ASP A 346 24.37 -15.53 -14.82
C ASP A 346 24.67 -16.98 -14.48
N ALA A 347 23.70 -17.68 -13.93
CA ALA A 347 23.75 -19.12 -13.73
C ALA A 347 23.83 -19.87 -15.09
N PRO A 348 24.43 -21.10 -15.15
CA PRO A 348 24.63 -21.82 -16.42
C PRO A 348 23.36 -22.09 -17.23
N ASN A 349 22.19 -22.18 -16.57
CA ASN A 349 20.89 -22.45 -17.22
C ASN A 349 19.94 -21.25 -17.11
N ALA A 350 20.46 -20.07 -16.86
CA ALA A 350 19.65 -18.86 -16.77
C ALA A 350 19.04 -18.52 -18.14
N ALA A 351 17.78 -18.09 -18.12
CA ALA A 351 17.06 -17.57 -19.27
C ALA A 351 16.61 -16.11 -18.99
N PRO A 352 17.53 -15.14 -19.06
CA PRO A 352 17.22 -13.77 -18.74
C PRO A 352 16.12 -13.20 -19.63
N LEU A 353 15.16 -12.49 -19.04
CA LEU A 353 14.17 -11.74 -19.79
C LEU A 353 14.82 -10.50 -20.42
N SER A 354 14.67 -10.33 -21.73
CA SER A 354 15.24 -9.17 -22.44
C SER A 354 14.33 -7.97 -22.34
N ALA A 355 14.90 -6.83 -21.92
CA ALA A 355 14.19 -5.55 -21.79
C ALA A 355 14.68 -4.49 -22.80
N LYS A 356 15.07 -4.87 -24.01
CA LYS A 356 15.57 -3.94 -25.03
C LYS A 356 14.66 -2.73 -25.27
N GLU A 357 13.36 -2.91 -25.11
CA GLU A 357 12.36 -1.86 -25.27
C GLU A 357 12.36 -0.85 -24.09
N LEU A 358 12.79 -1.26 -22.91
CA LEU A 358 12.91 -0.39 -21.72
C LEU A 358 14.22 0.42 -21.72
N GLU A 359 15.20 0.05 -22.53
CA GLU A 359 16.48 0.76 -22.65
C GLU A 359 16.38 2.00 -23.57
N SER A 360 15.35 2.10 -24.41
CA SER A 360 15.18 3.21 -25.35
C SER A 360 14.54 4.42 -24.67
N THR A 361 15.34 5.40 -24.31
CA THR A 361 14.83 6.75 -24.04
C THR A 361 14.49 7.42 -25.36
N ASN A 362 13.20 7.67 -25.62
CA ASN A 362 12.73 8.39 -26.81
C ASN A 362 12.94 9.92 -26.68
N VAL A 363 14.20 10.32 -26.47
CA VAL A 363 14.54 11.74 -26.41
C VAL A 363 14.39 12.35 -27.82
N PRO A 364 13.66 13.47 -28.00
CA PRO A 364 13.48 14.11 -29.28
C PRO A 364 14.80 14.57 -29.90
N LYS A 365 14.91 14.47 -31.22
CA LYS A 365 16.08 14.97 -31.95
C LYS A 365 16.28 16.47 -31.67
N GLY A 366 17.48 16.84 -31.22
CA GLY A 366 17.86 18.22 -30.89
C GLY A 366 17.64 18.63 -29.44
N TYR A 367 17.05 17.78 -28.60
CA TYR A 367 17.00 18.01 -27.16
C TYR A 367 18.21 17.36 -26.47
N ALA A 368 18.93 18.12 -25.65
CA ALA A 368 20.06 17.62 -24.89
C ALA A 368 19.64 17.29 -23.45
N PRO A 369 19.61 16.00 -23.03
CA PRO A 369 19.32 15.63 -21.65
C PRO A 369 20.23 16.33 -20.65
N HIS A 370 19.68 16.76 -19.53
CA HIS A 370 20.44 17.43 -18.49
C HIS A 370 19.93 17.09 -17.10
N VAL A 371 20.85 16.97 -16.16
CA VAL A 371 20.56 16.55 -14.77
C VAL A 371 19.57 17.49 -14.08
N ILE A 372 19.54 18.78 -14.42
CA ILE A 372 18.66 19.76 -13.79
C ILE A 372 17.18 19.47 -14.08
N ASP A 373 16.87 18.85 -15.24
CA ASP A 373 15.51 18.49 -15.64
C ASP A 373 14.92 17.38 -14.75
N PHE A 374 15.78 16.65 -14.04
CA PHE A 374 15.41 15.69 -13.00
C PHE A 374 15.47 16.32 -11.61
N PHE A 375 16.61 16.92 -11.26
CA PHE A 375 16.91 17.32 -9.89
C PHE A 375 16.02 18.46 -9.40
N LEU A 376 15.75 19.48 -10.24
CA LEU A 376 14.96 20.63 -9.81
C LEU A 376 13.48 20.30 -9.56
N PRO A 377 12.77 19.56 -10.44
CA PRO A 377 11.41 19.08 -10.12
C PRO A 377 11.37 18.20 -8.87
N LEU A 378 12.35 17.31 -8.67
CA LEU A 378 12.43 16.46 -7.48
C LEU A 378 12.64 17.29 -6.20
N ALA A 379 13.56 18.26 -6.24
CA ALA A 379 13.81 19.15 -5.12
C ALA A 379 12.57 19.99 -4.76
N LEU A 380 11.82 20.45 -5.76
CA LEU A 380 10.55 21.16 -5.54
C LEU A 380 9.48 20.23 -4.94
N LEU A 381 9.37 18.99 -5.43
CA LEU A 381 8.43 18.01 -4.85
C LEU A 381 8.67 17.84 -3.36
N ILE A 382 9.92 17.57 -2.99
CA ILE A 382 10.34 17.37 -1.60
C ILE A 382 10.20 18.67 -0.82
N GLY A 383 10.69 19.79 -1.34
CA GLY A 383 10.68 21.09 -0.69
C GLY A 383 9.28 21.61 -0.40
N VAL A 384 8.34 21.49 -1.34
CA VAL A 384 6.94 21.88 -1.14
C VAL A 384 6.26 20.95 -0.13
N THR A 385 6.52 19.64 -0.19
CA THR A 385 5.90 18.69 0.75
C THR A 385 6.41 18.91 2.17
N ILE A 386 7.71 19.07 2.37
CA ILE A 386 8.32 19.37 3.68
C ILE A 386 7.91 20.77 4.14
N GLY A 387 7.98 21.78 3.27
CA GLY A 387 7.61 23.15 3.61
C GLY A 387 6.16 23.23 4.08
N THR A 388 5.21 22.60 3.38
CA THR A 388 3.81 22.57 3.82
C THR A 388 3.64 21.81 5.14
N PHE A 389 4.41 20.75 5.38
CA PHE A 389 4.41 20.07 6.68
C PHE A 389 4.87 21.00 7.82
N ILE A 390 5.97 21.73 7.62
CA ILE A 390 6.53 22.64 8.64
C ILE A 390 5.58 23.84 8.88
N PHE A 391 5.11 24.49 7.82
CA PHE A 391 4.33 25.75 7.95
C PHE A 391 2.84 25.53 8.17
N MET A 392 2.27 24.41 7.71
CA MET A 392 0.82 24.17 7.76
C MET A 392 0.46 22.97 8.66
N GLY A 393 1.45 22.31 9.29
CA GLY A 393 1.26 21.14 10.13
C GLY A 393 0.81 19.86 9.39
N SER A 394 0.69 19.92 8.04
CA SER A 394 0.28 18.76 7.24
C SER A 394 0.95 18.77 5.87
N PRO A 395 1.52 17.61 5.44
CA PRO A 395 2.20 17.52 4.15
C PRO A 395 1.20 17.58 3.00
N LYS A 396 1.33 18.55 2.10
CA LYS A 396 0.47 18.68 0.91
C LYS A 396 1.13 18.00 -0.29
N VAL A 397 1.18 16.67 -0.26
CA VAL A 397 1.87 15.84 -1.28
C VAL A 397 1.41 16.18 -2.71
N ARG A 398 0.10 16.38 -2.93
CA ARG A 398 -0.45 16.80 -4.24
C ARG A 398 0.11 18.13 -4.74
N TRP A 399 0.37 19.08 -3.85
CA TRP A 399 1.01 20.35 -4.22
C TRP A 399 2.46 20.16 -4.62
N GLY A 400 3.19 19.27 -3.93
CA GLY A 400 4.57 18.90 -4.28
C GLY A 400 4.66 18.30 -5.69
N PHE A 401 3.81 17.31 -5.99
CA PHE A 401 3.74 16.71 -7.34
C PHE A 401 3.29 17.70 -8.40
N GLY A 402 2.31 18.58 -8.12
CA GLY A 402 1.87 19.62 -9.03
C GLY A 402 2.98 20.63 -9.36
N ALA A 403 3.70 21.09 -8.34
CA ALA A 403 4.84 21.98 -8.53
C ALA A 403 5.97 21.32 -9.35
N ALA A 404 6.29 20.06 -9.05
CA ALA A 404 7.29 19.29 -9.79
C ALA A 404 6.89 19.08 -11.26
N PHE A 405 5.62 18.74 -11.52
CA PHE A 405 5.09 18.55 -12.86
C PHE A 405 5.18 19.84 -13.69
N ILE A 406 4.71 20.96 -13.14
CA ILE A 406 4.75 22.27 -13.80
C ILE A 406 6.22 22.70 -14.05
N CYS A 407 7.08 22.56 -13.05
CA CYS A 407 8.49 22.88 -13.18
C CYS A 407 9.18 22.04 -14.26
N GLY A 408 8.96 20.73 -14.27
CA GLY A 408 9.52 19.82 -15.27
C GLY A 408 9.07 20.17 -16.69
N ALA A 409 7.78 20.50 -16.88
CA ALA A 409 7.23 20.92 -18.15
C ALA A 409 7.84 22.26 -18.63
N LEU A 410 7.92 23.26 -17.74
CA LEU A 410 8.51 24.56 -18.07
C LEU A 410 10.00 24.47 -18.36
N LEU A 411 10.76 23.65 -17.64
CA LEU A 411 12.17 23.40 -17.90
C LEU A 411 12.37 22.74 -19.29
N ALA A 412 11.59 21.71 -19.60
CA ALA A 412 11.68 21.02 -20.88
C ALA A 412 11.43 21.99 -22.05
N LEU A 413 10.38 22.81 -21.95
CA LEU A 413 10.06 23.85 -22.96
C LEU A 413 11.15 24.93 -23.03
N GLY A 414 11.59 25.47 -21.88
CA GLY A 414 12.62 26.51 -21.81
C GLY A 414 13.99 26.06 -22.35
N ARG A 415 14.26 24.75 -22.33
CA ARG A 415 15.48 24.13 -22.87
C ARG A 415 15.32 23.68 -24.32
N GLY A 416 14.22 24.05 -24.99
CA GLY A 416 14.02 23.88 -26.41
C GLY A 416 13.26 22.62 -26.83
N MET A 417 12.61 21.91 -25.91
CA MET A 417 11.67 20.84 -26.28
C MET A 417 10.43 21.45 -26.94
N LYS A 418 9.97 20.86 -28.04
CA LYS A 418 8.72 21.28 -28.68
C LYS A 418 7.53 20.88 -27.83
N LEU A 419 6.49 21.71 -27.82
CA LEU A 419 5.29 21.43 -27.05
C LEU A 419 4.65 20.08 -27.41
N LEU A 420 4.67 19.71 -28.68
CA LEU A 420 4.13 18.43 -29.14
C LEU A 420 4.89 17.24 -28.54
N ASP A 421 6.25 17.31 -28.54
CA ASP A 421 7.08 16.27 -27.94
C ASP A 421 6.85 16.13 -26.43
N LEU A 422 6.64 17.26 -25.75
CA LEU A 422 6.30 17.27 -24.33
C LEU A 422 4.95 16.62 -24.05
N ILE A 423 3.93 16.96 -24.85
CA ILE A 423 2.57 16.39 -24.72
C ILE A 423 2.59 14.88 -25.02
N GLU A 424 3.33 14.44 -26.04
CA GLU A 424 3.53 13.02 -26.33
C GLU A 424 4.19 12.29 -25.16
N GLY A 425 5.26 12.86 -24.60
CA GLY A 425 5.94 12.31 -23.42
C GLY A 425 5.01 12.19 -22.22
N ILE A 426 4.23 13.22 -21.92
CA ILE A 426 3.20 13.19 -20.87
C ILE A 426 2.20 12.06 -21.16
N GLY A 427 1.71 11.96 -22.40
CA GLY A 427 0.76 10.92 -22.82
C GLY A 427 1.32 9.51 -22.64
N GLU A 428 2.59 9.28 -22.97
CA GLU A 428 3.28 7.99 -22.74
C GLU A 428 3.38 7.67 -21.23
N GLY A 429 3.74 8.65 -20.41
CA GLY A 429 3.78 8.48 -18.96
C GLY A 429 2.41 8.17 -18.36
N LEU A 430 1.34 8.83 -18.85
CA LEU A 430 -0.03 8.51 -18.44
C LEU A 430 -0.41 7.07 -18.80
N LYS A 431 -0.10 6.62 -20.03
CA LYS A 431 -0.33 5.23 -20.46
C LYS A 431 0.37 4.22 -19.56
N GLY A 432 1.60 4.54 -19.13
CA GLY A 432 2.39 3.67 -18.24
C GLY A 432 1.74 3.42 -16.87
N VAL A 433 0.89 4.33 -16.40
CA VAL A 433 0.23 4.22 -15.09
C VAL A 433 -1.27 3.88 -15.17
N VAL A 434 -1.83 3.69 -16.38
CA VAL A 434 -3.27 3.37 -16.56
C VAL A 434 -3.67 2.10 -15.82
N LEU A 435 -2.92 1.01 -15.97
CA LEU A 435 -3.24 -0.27 -15.31
C LEU A 435 -3.22 -0.12 -13.79
N GLY A 436 -2.20 0.55 -13.24
CA GLY A 436 -2.14 0.88 -11.82
C GLY A 436 -3.34 1.71 -11.36
N SER A 437 -3.80 2.66 -12.18
CA SER A 437 -4.98 3.48 -11.87
C SER A 437 -6.27 2.65 -11.84
N ILE A 438 -6.42 1.66 -12.75
CA ILE A 438 -7.56 0.73 -12.73
C ILE A 438 -7.54 -0.11 -11.45
N ILE A 439 -6.38 -0.67 -11.08
CA ILE A 439 -6.22 -1.42 -9.83
C ILE A 439 -6.58 -0.56 -8.63
N LEU A 440 -6.16 0.72 -8.61
CA LEU A 440 -6.51 1.68 -7.57
C LEU A 440 -8.03 1.87 -7.41
N ILE A 441 -8.73 2.07 -8.52
CA ILE A 441 -10.19 2.25 -8.52
C ILE A 441 -10.88 1.01 -7.97
N LEU A 442 -10.50 -0.17 -8.45
CA LEU A 442 -11.06 -1.44 -7.99
C LEU A 442 -10.74 -1.68 -6.51
N ALA A 443 -9.53 -1.34 -6.09
CA ALA A 443 -9.07 -1.45 -4.71
C ALA A 443 -9.87 -0.57 -3.74
N ILE A 444 -10.10 0.70 -4.08
CA ILE A 444 -10.96 1.61 -3.31
C ILE A 444 -12.39 1.05 -3.23
N THR A 445 -12.88 0.53 -4.33
CA THR A 445 -14.25 0.00 -4.42
C THR A 445 -14.44 -1.23 -3.54
N ILE A 446 -13.54 -2.22 -3.62
CA ILE A 446 -13.65 -3.44 -2.79
C ILE A 446 -13.45 -3.13 -1.30
N GLY A 447 -12.57 -2.19 -0.95
CA GLY A 447 -12.39 -1.71 0.41
C GLY A 447 -13.68 -1.08 0.98
N GLY A 448 -14.36 -0.27 0.17
CA GLY A 448 -15.66 0.32 0.52
C GLY A 448 -16.77 -0.73 0.70
N LEU A 449 -16.79 -1.76 -0.14
CA LEU A 449 -17.72 -2.88 -0.01
C LEU A 449 -17.41 -3.73 1.24
N ALA A 450 -16.16 -4.01 1.52
CA ALA A 450 -15.74 -4.74 2.72
C ALA A 450 -16.17 -4.04 4.02
N GLN A 451 -16.15 -2.71 4.04
CA GLN A 451 -16.72 -1.92 5.15
C GLN A 451 -18.25 -2.05 5.22
N GLN A 452 -18.95 -1.99 4.09
CA GLN A 452 -20.42 -2.07 4.04
C GLN A 452 -20.94 -3.48 4.38
N THR A 453 -20.20 -4.53 4.01
CA THR A 453 -20.52 -5.92 4.39
C THR A 453 -20.20 -6.20 5.87
N GLY A 454 -19.47 -5.32 6.53
CA GLY A 454 -19.12 -5.47 7.94
C GLY A 454 -18.04 -6.52 8.23
N GLY A 455 -17.17 -6.82 7.26
CA GLY A 455 -16.10 -7.81 7.44
C GLY A 455 -15.17 -7.50 8.61
N GLY A 456 -14.75 -6.24 8.75
CA GLY A 456 -13.94 -5.81 9.90
C GLY A 456 -14.69 -5.91 11.23
N ILE A 457 -16.01 -5.62 11.23
CA ILE A 457 -16.86 -5.73 12.42
C ILE A 457 -16.96 -7.18 12.89
N TYR A 458 -17.21 -8.09 11.94
CA TYR A 458 -17.25 -9.53 12.23
C TYR A 458 -15.93 -10.05 12.80
N LEU A 459 -14.79 -9.66 12.22
CA LEU A 459 -13.48 -10.05 12.75
C LEU A 459 -13.23 -9.51 14.14
N VAL A 460 -13.64 -8.27 14.43
CA VAL A 460 -13.55 -7.68 15.78
C VAL A 460 -14.42 -8.48 16.77
N GLU A 461 -15.63 -8.87 16.39
CA GLU A 461 -16.51 -9.65 17.25
C GLU A 461 -15.96 -11.06 17.52
N LEU A 462 -15.40 -11.70 16.48
CA LEU A 462 -14.87 -13.07 16.56
C LEU A 462 -13.54 -13.14 17.30
N LEU A 463 -12.62 -12.21 17.02
CA LEU A 463 -11.20 -12.32 17.40
C LEU A 463 -10.76 -11.25 18.38
N GLY A 464 -11.49 -10.16 18.54
CA GLY A 464 -11.05 -8.98 19.30
C GLY A 464 -10.78 -9.21 20.78
N SER A 465 -11.34 -10.28 21.38
CA SER A 465 -11.08 -10.70 22.76
C SER A 465 -10.18 -11.92 22.89
N SER A 466 -9.87 -12.60 21.77
CA SER A 466 -9.23 -13.92 21.75
C SER A 466 -7.75 -13.86 21.36
N ILE A 467 -7.34 -12.83 20.60
CA ILE A 467 -5.96 -12.69 20.13
C ILE A 467 -5.15 -11.88 21.14
N PRO A 468 -4.06 -12.43 21.70
CA PRO A 468 -3.12 -11.65 22.49
C PRO A 468 -2.53 -10.50 21.65
N TYR A 469 -2.51 -9.30 22.21
CA TYR A 469 -2.07 -8.09 21.49
C TYR A 469 -0.64 -8.20 20.93
N TYR A 470 0.26 -8.90 21.60
CA TYR A 470 1.66 -9.04 21.18
C TYR A 470 1.86 -10.04 20.01
N ILE A 471 0.87 -10.90 19.72
CA ILE A 471 0.92 -11.86 18.59
C ILE A 471 0.28 -11.26 17.34
N LEU A 472 -0.68 -10.33 17.46
CA LEU A 472 -1.41 -9.78 16.32
C LEU A 472 -0.50 -9.21 15.22
N PRO A 473 0.58 -8.46 15.48
CA PRO A 473 1.48 -8.01 14.42
C PRO A 473 2.08 -9.16 13.61
N ALA A 474 2.48 -10.26 14.24
CA ALA A 474 3.02 -11.42 13.55
C ALA A 474 1.97 -12.09 12.63
N ILE A 475 0.73 -12.19 13.10
CA ILE A 475 -0.40 -12.73 12.31
C ILE A 475 -0.67 -11.83 11.10
N LEU A 476 -0.72 -10.51 11.29
CA LEU A 476 -0.94 -9.54 10.22
C LEU A 476 0.19 -9.59 9.19
N MET A 477 1.44 -9.71 9.63
CA MET A 477 2.59 -9.89 8.74
C MET A 477 2.45 -11.15 7.89
N ALA A 478 2.21 -12.30 8.51
CA ALA A 478 2.08 -13.57 7.80
C ALA A 478 0.94 -13.54 6.77
N LEU A 479 -0.23 -13.02 7.18
CA LEU A 479 -1.39 -12.89 6.31
C LEU A 479 -1.11 -12.01 5.08
N THR A 480 -0.53 -10.84 5.30
CA THR A 480 -0.27 -9.88 4.21
C THR A 480 0.85 -10.32 3.29
N VAL A 481 1.87 -11.02 3.81
CA VAL A 481 2.91 -11.68 2.98
C VAL A 481 2.26 -12.71 2.06
N ILE A 482 1.41 -13.59 2.59
CA ILE A 482 0.74 -14.62 1.79
C ILE A 482 -0.14 -13.99 0.70
N ILE A 483 -0.93 -12.98 1.04
CA ILE A 483 -1.79 -12.28 0.08
C ILE A 483 -0.94 -11.62 -1.01
N ALA A 484 0.04 -10.81 -0.64
CA ALA A 484 0.85 -10.04 -1.59
C ALA A 484 1.72 -10.94 -2.47
N PHE A 485 2.33 -11.99 -1.90
CA PHE A 485 3.09 -12.99 -2.67
C PHE A 485 2.23 -13.67 -3.74
N SER A 486 0.99 -13.97 -3.40
CA SER A 486 0.07 -14.70 -4.29
C SER A 486 -0.56 -13.81 -5.34
N THR A 487 -0.76 -12.53 -5.01
CA THR A 487 -1.39 -11.55 -5.90
C THR A 487 -0.37 -10.80 -6.76
N GLY A 488 0.90 -10.82 -6.37
CA GLY A 488 1.97 -10.06 -7.02
C GLY A 488 1.78 -8.54 -6.92
N THR A 489 1.06 -8.07 -5.86
CA THR A 489 0.85 -6.63 -5.69
C THR A 489 0.66 -6.23 -4.23
N SER A 490 1.47 -5.30 -3.76
CA SER A 490 1.27 -4.65 -2.47
C SER A 490 0.02 -3.75 -2.46
N TRP A 491 -0.27 -3.08 -3.56
CA TRP A 491 -1.40 -2.16 -3.69
C TRP A 491 -2.75 -2.86 -3.52
N GLY A 492 -2.96 -3.98 -4.21
CA GLY A 492 -4.18 -4.79 -4.06
C GLY A 492 -4.32 -5.37 -2.66
N THR A 493 -3.21 -5.75 -2.05
CA THR A 493 -3.18 -6.28 -0.67
C THR A 493 -3.62 -5.22 0.35
N TYR A 494 -3.17 -3.98 0.23
CA TYR A 494 -3.60 -2.89 1.11
C TYR A 494 -5.10 -2.67 1.10
N ALA A 495 -5.72 -2.74 -0.08
CA ALA A 495 -7.16 -2.53 -0.23
C ALA A 495 -8.00 -3.55 0.54
N VAL A 496 -7.52 -4.79 0.60
CA VAL A 496 -8.22 -5.88 1.30
C VAL A 496 -7.83 -5.92 2.78
N ALA A 497 -6.55 -5.75 3.08
CA ALA A 497 -6.03 -5.98 4.43
C ALA A 497 -6.34 -4.83 5.39
N PHE A 498 -6.14 -3.57 5.02
CA PHE A 498 -6.34 -2.45 5.95
C PHE A 498 -7.76 -2.30 6.49
N PRO A 499 -8.83 -2.42 5.67
CA PRO A 499 -10.20 -2.34 6.18
C PRO A 499 -10.56 -3.42 7.21
N LEU A 500 -9.83 -4.52 7.22
CA LEU A 500 -10.01 -5.63 8.17
C LEU A 500 -9.06 -5.51 9.37
N ALA A 501 -7.79 -5.26 9.10
CA ALA A 501 -6.72 -5.28 10.10
C ALA A 501 -6.78 -4.10 11.08
N LEU A 502 -7.06 -2.88 10.61
CA LEU A 502 -7.03 -1.71 11.48
C LEU A 502 -8.17 -1.68 12.50
N PRO A 503 -9.44 -1.98 12.15
CA PRO A 503 -10.50 -2.13 13.16
C PRO A 503 -10.21 -3.24 14.17
N LEU A 504 -9.67 -4.38 13.72
CA LEU A 504 -9.26 -5.46 14.61
C LEU A 504 -8.16 -5.02 15.57
N ALA A 505 -7.10 -4.39 15.07
CA ALA A 505 -6.00 -3.89 15.88
C ALA A 505 -6.47 -2.86 16.91
N TRP A 506 -7.35 -1.96 16.51
CA TRP A 506 -7.94 -0.98 17.43
C TRP A 506 -8.75 -1.65 18.55
N SER A 507 -9.58 -2.62 18.18
CA SER A 507 -10.37 -3.38 19.17
C SER A 507 -9.50 -4.16 20.14
N VAL A 508 -8.47 -4.83 19.64
CA VAL A 508 -7.50 -5.56 20.50
C VAL A 508 -6.80 -4.59 21.45
N ALA A 509 -6.36 -3.42 20.97
CA ALA A 509 -5.74 -2.40 21.81
C ALA A 509 -6.65 -1.95 22.97
N MET A 510 -7.91 -1.66 22.65
CA MET A 510 -8.89 -1.18 23.63
C MET A 510 -9.30 -2.26 24.62
N ASN A 511 -9.47 -3.50 24.17
CA ASN A 511 -9.86 -4.62 25.01
C ASN A 511 -8.71 -5.08 25.93
N SER A 512 -7.47 -4.97 25.47
CA SER A 512 -6.28 -5.34 26.25
C SER A 512 -5.81 -4.24 27.22
N GLY A 513 -6.44 -3.05 27.19
CA GLY A 513 -6.08 -1.94 28.07
C GLY A 513 -4.69 -1.36 27.82
N ILE A 514 -4.21 -1.39 26.56
CA ILE A 514 -2.88 -0.91 26.18
C ILE A 514 -2.75 0.59 26.52
N ALA A 515 -1.66 0.96 27.18
CA ALA A 515 -1.43 2.33 27.63
C ALA A 515 -1.39 3.35 26.49
N ASN A 516 -0.86 2.95 25.32
CA ASN A 516 -0.80 3.81 24.14
C ASN A 516 -1.42 3.14 22.89
N PRO A 517 -2.76 3.13 22.75
CA PRO A 517 -3.45 2.47 21.64
C PRO A 517 -3.07 3.05 20.26
N LYS A 518 -2.70 4.34 20.21
CA LYS A 518 -2.27 4.99 18.96
C LYS A 518 -0.96 4.39 18.44
N VAL A 519 0.04 4.22 19.31
CA VAL A 519 1.32 3.60 18.94
C VAL A 519 1.13 2.13 18.55
N TYR A 520 0.28 1.41 19.26
CA TYR A 520 -0.06 0.03 18.90
C TYR A 520 -0.67 -0.05 17.50
N LEU A 521 -1.59 0.85 17.19
CA LEU A 521 -2.19 0.92 15.85
C LEU A 521 -1.15 1.29 14.78
N MET A 522 -0.17 2.15 15.08
CA MET A 522 0.97 2.45 14.19
C MET A 522 1.83 1.21 13.92
N ILE A 523 2.08 0.39 14.92
CA ILE A 523 2.81 -0.88 14.78
C ILE A 523 2.04 -1.83 13.87
N CYS A 524 0.76 -2.08 14.13
CA CYS A 524 -0.08 -2.95 13.31
C CYS A 524 -0.22 -2.43 11.87
N PHE A 525 -0.35 -1.12 11.70
CA PHE A 525 -0.33 -0.48 10.39
C PHE A 525 0.98 -0.74 9.63
N ALA A 526 2.12 -0.48 10.29
CA ALA A 526 3.43 -0.74 9.70
C ALA A 526 3.62 -2.21 9.35
N THR A 527 3.08 -3.13 10.15
CA THR A 527 3.14 -4.57 9.90
C THR A 527 2.39 -4.95 8.61
N VAL A 528 1.18 -4.44 8.41
CA VAL A 528 0.39 -4.66 7.19
C VAL A 528 1.10 -4.06 5.98
N LEU A 529 1.61 -2.83 6.11
CA LEU A 529 2.33 -2.14 5.05
C LEU A 529 3.56 -2.96 4.61
N ASN A 530 4.38 -3.36 5.55
CA ASN A 530 5.64 -4.05 5.31
C ASN A 530 5.48 -5.52 4.92
N GLY A 531 4.47 -6.21 5.45
CA GLY A 531 4.16 -7.58 5.04
C GLY A 531 3.72 -7.64 3.59
N SER A 532 2.91 -6.68 3.16
CA SER A 532 2.51 -6.56 1.76
C SER A 532 3.72 -6.30 0.85
N VAL A 533 4.66 -5.45 1.28
CA VAL A 533 5.89 -5.19 0.50
C VAL A 533 6.79 -6.42 0.42
N MET A 534 6.98 -7.15 1.52
CA MET A 534 7.78 -8.38 1.51
C MET A 534 7.19 -9.45 0.59
N GLY A 535 5.86 -9.65 0.66
CA GLY A 535 5.18 -10.61 -0.20
C GLY A 535 5.26 -10.24 -1.67
N ASP A 536 5.04 -8.98 -2.01
CA ASP A 536 5.15 -8.41 -3.34
C ASP A 536 6.58 -8.58 -3.89
N GLN A 537 7.57 -8.10 -3.18
CA GLN A 537 8.98 -8.17 -3.55
C GLN A 537 9.48 -9.60 -3.81
N CYS A 538 9.00 -10.59 -3.07
CA CYS A 538 9.42 -11.98 -3.24
C CYS A 538 8.58 -12.76 -4.26
N SER A 539 7.52 -12.16 -4.82
CA SER A 539 6.60 -12.85 -5.72
C SER A 539 7.14 -12.91 -7.15
N PRO A 540 7.16 -14.12 -7.78
CA PRO A 540 7.58 -14.24 -9.17
C PRO A 540 6.62 -13.61 -10.18
N ILE A 541 5.45 -13.16 -9.74
CA ILE A 541 4.42 -12.52 -10.57
C ILE A 541 4.28 -11.02 -10.28
N SER A 542 5.11 -10.48 -9.39
CA SER A 542 5.13 -9.05 -9.09
C SER A 542 5.75 -8.26 -10.24
N ASP A 543 5.17 -7.10 -10.52
CA ASP A 543 5.68 -6.17 -11.52
C ASP A 543 7.08 -5.65 -11.16
N THR A 544 7.36 -5.36 -9.90
CA THR A 544 8.69 -4.90 -9.46
C THR A 544 9.75 -5.98 -9.57
N THR A 545 9.42 -7.22 -9.20
CA THR A 545 10.32 -8.38 -9.30
C THR A 545 10.62 -8.73 -10.77
N ILE A 546 9.60 -8.72 -11.64
CA ILE A 546 9.76 -8.94 -13.07
C ILE A 546 10.62 -7.84 -13.68
N LEU A 547 10.32 -6.57 -13.41
CA LEU A 547 11.05 -5.44 -13.97
C LEU A 547 12.49 -5.36 -13.47
N SER A 548 12.75 -5.64 -12.18
CA SER A 548 14.11 -5.69 -11.66
C SER A 548 14.94 -6.78 -12.34
N SER A 549 14.35 -7.97 -12.56
CA SER A 549 14.99 -9.05 -13.34
C SER A 549 15.30 -8.62 -14.76
N MET A 550 14.30 -8.06 -15.47
CA MET A 550 14.44 -7.65 -16.88
C MET A 550 15.50 -6.56 -17.07
N CYS A 551 15.47 -5.53 -16.22
CA CYS A 551 16.36 -4.37 -16.35
C CYS A 551 17.80 -4.65 -15.92
N THR A 552 18.00 -5.63 -15.04
CA THR A 552 19.34 -6.08 -14.61
C THR A 552 19.88 -7.24 -15.44
N GLY A 553 19.04 -7.87 -16.28
CA GLY A 553 19.38 -9.05 -17.08
C GLY A 553 19.42 -10.35 -16.29
N CYS A 554 18.80 -10.39 -15.11
CA CYS A 554 18.74 -11.58 -14.27
C CYS A 554 17.62 -12.53 -14.74
N ASP A 555 17.82 -13.86 -14.62
CA ASP A 555 16.72 -14.80 -14.70
C ASP A 555 15.73 -14.56 -13.56
N LEU A 556 14.43 -14.50 -13.88
CA LEU A 556 13.37 -14.18 -12.91
C LEU A 556 13.37 -15.15 -11.72
N MET A 557 13.49 -16.44 -11.98
CA MET A 557 13.45 -17.42 -10.89
C MET A 557 14.74 -17.47 -10.08
N ASP A 558 15.88 -17.15 -10.69
CA ASP A 558 17.14 -17.01 -9.96
C ASP A 558 17.12 -15.76 -9.08
N HIS A 559 16.55 -14.65 -9.57
CA HIS A 559 16.30 -13.48 -8.75
C HIS A 559 15.41 -13.81 -7.54
N VAL A 560 14.23 -14.40 -7.74
CA VAL A 560 13.30 -14.78 -6.66
C VAL A 560 13.98 -15.70 -5.63
N LYS A 561 14.66 -16.76 -6.09
CA LYS A 561 15.31 -17.73 -5.20
C LYS A 561 16.47 -17.13 -4.40
N THR A 562 17.18 -16.18 -4.96
CA THR A 562 18.32 -15.54 -4.27
C THR A 562 17.88 -14.47 -3.27
N GLN A 563 16.78 -13.75 -3.55
CA GLN A 563 16.32 -12.69 -2.66
C GLN A 563 15.40 -13.17 -1.53
N ILE A 564 14.64 -14.27 -1.70
CA ILE A 564 13.67 -14.72 -0.70
C ILE A 564 14.34 -15.04 0.65
N ILE A 565 15.57 -15.51 0.65
CA ILE A 565 16.30 -15.85 1.89
C ILE A 565 16.65 -14.60 2.70
N PRO A 566 17.39 -13.61 2.17
CA PRO A 566 17.67 -12.38 2.94
C PRO A 566 16.41 -11.58 3.27
N ALA A 567 15.40 -11.55 2.40
CA ALA A 567 14.11 -10.94 2.69
C ALA A 567 13.38 -11.64 3.87
N SER A 568 13.44 -12.98 3.94
CA SER A 568 12.86 -13.74 5.05
C SER A 568 13.59 -13.47 6.38
N TYR A 569 14.92 -13.31 6.37
CA TYR A 569 15.65 -12.88 7.57
C TYR A 569 15.24 -11.48 8.03
N ALA A 570 15.13 -10.52 7.09
CA ALA A 570 14.65 -9.17 7.40
C ALA A 570 13.23 -9.20 8.00
N ALA A 571 12.34 -10.02 7.44
CA ALA A 571 10.98 -10.21 7.93
C ALA A 571 10.95 -10.85 9.34
N GLY A 572 11.76 -11.88 9.57
CA GLY A 572 11.87 -12.52 10.88
C GLY A 572 12.35 -11.54 11.97
N LEU A 573 13.38 -10.74 11.68
CA LEU A 573 13.84 -9.69 12.57
C LEU A 573 12.76 -8.62 12.80
N ALA A 574 12.02 -8.23 11.78
CA ALA A 574 10.93 -7.29 11.90
C ALA A 574 9.82 -7.80 12.83
N VAL A 575 9.43 -9.06 12.70
CA VAL A 575 8.43 -9.70 13.58
C VAL A 575 8.90 -9.66 15.05
N VAL A 576 10.16 -9.98 15.31
CA VAL A 576 10.73 -9.87 16.68
C VAL A 576 10.66 -8.43 17.17
N CYS A 577 11.07 -7.45 16.35
CA CYS A 577 11.03 -6.03 16.75
C CYS A 577 9.58 -5.55 17.02
N TRP A 578 8.61 -5.93 16.20
CA TRP A 578 7.20 -5.58 16.44
C TRP A 578 6.66 -6.22 17.72
N THR A 579 6.97 -7.50 17.96
CA THR A 579 6.56 -8.18 19.18
C THR A 579 7.16 -7.51 20.42
N VAL A 580 8.46 -7.20 20.40
CA VAL A 580 9.12 -6.48 21.50
C VAL A 580 8.52 -5.08 21.68
N ALA A 581 8.32 -4.34 20.59
CA ALA A 581 7.72 -3.00 20.66
C ALA A 581 6.31 -3.04 21.28
N THR A 582 5.48 -4.02 20.91
CA THR A 582 4.14 -4.17 21.51
C THR A 582 4.18 -4.52 22.99
N LEU A 583 5.15 -5.32 23.44
CA LEU A 583 5.33 -5.63 24.86
C LEU A 583 5.82 -4.41 25.69
N ILE A 584 6.59 -3.51 25.08
CA ILE A 584 7.08 -2.29 25.75
C ILE A 584 5.97 -1.25 25.94
N ILE A 585 5.04 -1.14 24.98
CA ILE A 585 3.98 -0.11 25.01
C ILE A 585 2.71 -0.54 25.77
N ALA A 586 2.60 -1.81 26.15
CA ALA A 586 1.50 -2.34 26.96
C ALA A 586 1.68 -1.99 28.43
#